data_d93e71a0c51c9923d7af96e4c5ed498b
#
_entry.id   d93e71a0c51c9923d7af96e4c5ed498b
#
_cell.length_a   1.000
_cell.length_b   1.000
_cell.length_c   1.000
_cell.angle_alpha   90.00
_cell.angle_beta   90.00
_cell.angle_gamma   90.00
#
_symmetry.space_group_name_H-M   'P 1'
#
loop_
_entity.id
_entity.type
_entity.pdbx_description
1 polymer ?
#
loop_
_entity_poly.entity_id
_entity_poly.type
_entity_poly.pdbx_seq_one_letter_code
_entity_poly.pdbx_strand_id
1 'polypeptide(L)'
;GGRKDKISKGDIAGLFIKANFLDMVQNFTVFEPTDGRVLKKIARYQQFRAVHKAMARIKSGKTRKERGGVIWHTQGSGKSLTMVFLTVKMRRDAELSQYKLVFITDRTQLDDQITATFARTQQETVHQAKSVSHLKELLTKDSSDVVTAMVQKFQDSADDFNFPLLNDSHKIIVLADEAHRTQNGTLAMAINAALPNAPKIAFTGTPLIKSMKTNNEFGSYIDTYTIEQAVQDGATIQILYEGREAHVGVTGDSLDSLFDEYFGDRSDEEQAAIRKRFGNKRAVLEAPQRIRRVCIDILKHYREKIQPNGFKAMIVTSSRHAAVIYKEMMDELEAPESAVIISGDHNDEKRFWDYTDGQKHKQQIDAFKKPLGHGEGHSGLSFLIVKDMLLTGFDAPIAQVMYLDKKIKEHNLLQTIARVNRTSKNKFKGYIVDYYGLSDYLTEALEMFSNEDVQGALTNFKEELPKLKAAHTRLVAHFKGL
;
A
#
# COMPACT_ATOMS: atom_id res chain seq x y z
N GLY A 1 23.15 15.59 -2.50
CA GLY A 1 23.36 15.79 -1.08
C GLY A 1 22.56 14.75 -0.33
N GLY A 2 23.20 13.64 0.06
CA GLY A 2 22.55 12.57 0.81
C GLY A 2 22.10 13.04 2.18
N ARG A 3 20.92 12.63 2.63
CA ARG A 3 20.58 12.62 4.05
C ARG A 3 21.75 11.99 4.79
N LYS A 4 22.26 12.65 5.81
CA LYS A 4 23.09 12.02 6.82
C LYS A 4 22.14 11.13 7.63
N ASP A 5 21.95 9.90 7.19
CA ASP A 5 21.32 8.89 8.00
C ASP A 5 22.17 8.83 9.29
N LYS A 6 21.55 9.05 10.43
CA LYS A 6 22.21 8.88 11.72
C LYS A 6 22.45 7.39 11.92
N ILE A 7 23.53 6.89 11.34
CA ILE A 7 24.00 5.53 11.60
C ILE A 7 24.46 5.54 13.05
N SER A 8 23.80 4.78 13.90
CA SER A 8 24.21 4.67 15.28
C SER A 8 25.55 3.91 15.39
N LYS A 9 26.30 4.16 16.46
CA LYS A 9 27.51 3.36 16.73
C LYS A 9 27.21 1.86 16.83
N GLY A 10 26.00 1.49 17.30
CA GLY A 10 25.54 0.12 17.38
C GLY A 10 25.29 -0.52 16.02
N ASP A 11 24.74 0.23 15.05
CA ASP A 11 24.51 -0.26 13.69
C ASP A 11 25.83 -0.55 12.96
N ILE A 12 26.81 0.33 13.12
CA ILE A 12 28.15 0.12 12.56
C ILE A 12 28.80 -1.10 13.18
N ALA A 13 28.80 -1.21 14.51
CA ALA A 13 29.37 -2.34 15.21
C ALA A 13 28.73 -3.67 14.80
N GLY A 14 27.38 -3.71 14.71
CA GLY A 14 26.65 -4.88 14.26
C GLY A 14 26.95 -5.30 12.83
N LEU A 15 27.06 -4.35 11.91
CA LEU A 15 27.36 -4.62 10.49
C LEU A 15 28.78 -5.16 10.30
N PHE A 16 29.77 -4.65 11.05
CA PHE A 16 31.18 -5.03 10.90
C PHE A 16 31.60 -6.23 11.73
N ILE A 17 30.70 -6.89 12.47
CA ILE A 17 30.95 -8.25 12.93
C ILE A 17 31.25 -9.12 11.70
N LYS A 18 32.40 -9.80 11.68
CA LYS A 18 32.89 -10.55 10.52
C LYS A 18 31.83 -11.47 9.91
N ALA A 19 31.08 -12.21 10.72
CA ALA A 19 30.02 -13.10 10.25
C ALA A 19 28.88 -12.34 9.57
N ASN A 20 28.41 -11.24 10.16
CA ASN A 20 27.34 -10.41 9.61
C ASN A 20 27.78 -9.71 8.30
N PHE A 21 29.02 -9.23 8.27
CA PHE A 21 29.56 -8.58 7.08
C PHE A 21 29.65 -9.54 5.90
N LEU A 22 30.19 -10.74 6.12
CA LEU A 22 30.27 -11.77 5.08
C LEU A 22 28.89 -12.21 4.62
N ASP A 23 27.96 -12.39 5.54
CA ASP A 23 26.56 -12.74 5.21
C ASP A 23 25.86 -11.61 4.43
N MET A 24 26.10 -10.34 4.81
CA MET A 24 25.58 -9.18 4.10
C MET A 24 26.07 -9.13 2.65
N VAL A 25 27.35 -9.35 2.43
CA VAL A 25 27.92 -9.38 1.08
C VAL A 25 27.37 -10.56 0.29
N GLN A 26 27.29 -11.73 0.90
CA GLN A 26 26.92 -12.96 0.23
C GLN A 26 25.41 -13.05 -0.04
N ASN A 27 24.56 -12.78 0.95
CA ASN A 27 23.14 -13.09 0.91
C ASN A 27 22.22 -11.87 0.87
N PHE A 28 22.71 -10.68 1.22
CA PHE A 28 21.91 -9.48 1.40
C PHE A 28 22.30 -8.32 0.49
N THR A 29 23.01 -8.64 -0.58
CA THR A 29 23.35 -7.71 -1.66
C THR A 29 22.83 -8.25 -2.98
N VAL A 30 21.98 -7.47 -3.66
CA VAL A 30 21.44 -7.81 -4.98
C VAL A 30 21.64 -6.67 -5.97
N PHE A 31 21.68 -7.01 -7.25
CA PHE A 31 21.88 -6.07 -8.34
C PHE A 31 20.62 -6.07 -9.20
N GLU A 32 19.99 -4.91 -9.31
CA GLU A 32 18.76 -4.73 -10.08
C GLU A 32 19.02 -3.81 -11.26
N PRO A 33 18.74 -4.24 -12.49
CA PRO A 33 18.80 -3.36 -13.65
C PRO A 33 17.60 -2.42 -13.65
N THR A 34 17.87 -1.15 -13.77
CA THR A 34 16.87 -0.08 -13.81
C THR A 34 17.31 0.93 -14.86
N ASP A 35 16.49 1.19 -15.89
CA ASP A 35 16.72 2.18 -16.92
C ASP A 35 18.15 2.14 -17.55
N GLY A 36 18.60 0.93 -17.92
CA GLY A 36 19.91 0.72 -18.53
C GLY A 36 21.10 0.79 -17.58
N ARG A 37 20.86 0.94 -16.27
CA ARG A 37 21.89 0.94 -15.22
C ARG A 37 21.67 -0.24 -14.28
N VAL A 38 22.74 -0.67 -13.60
CA VAL A 38 22.65 -1.69 -12.55
C VAL A 38 22.71 -1.00 -11.19
N LEU A 39 21.62 -1.09 -10.43
CA LEU A 39 21.56 -0.57 -9.07
C LEU A 39 21.95 -1.67 -8.09
N LYS A 40 22.93 -1.41 -7.25
CA LYS A 40 23.28 -2.24 -6.11
C LYS A 40 22.35 -1.93 -4.95
N LYS A 41 21.61 -2.93 -4.47
CA LYS A 41 20.73 -2.85 -3.32
C LYS A 41 21.28 -3.72 -2.20
N ILE A 42 21.40 -3.13 -1.00
CA ILE A 42 21.86 -3.80 0.21
C ILE A 42 20.71 -3.82 1.20
N ALA A 43 20.53 -4.91 1.92
CA ALA A 43 19.49 -5.04 2.92
C ALA A 43 19.63 -4.00 4.03
N ARG A 44 18.50 -3.47 4.46
CA ARG A 44 18.39 -2.70 5.69
C ARG A 44 18.36 -3.66 6.90
N TYR A 45 18.66 -3.17 8.09
CA TYR A 45 18.75 -4.00 9.29
C TYR A 45 17.46 -4.79 9.59
N GLN A 46 16.28 -4.21 9.38
CA GLN A 46 15.01 -4.90 9.58
C GLN A 46 14.80 -6.05 8.59
N GLN A 47 15.28 -5.91 7.36
CA GLN A 47 15.22 -6.97 6.35
C GLN A 47 16.19 -8.12 6.73
N PHE A 48 17.41 -7.78 7.13
CA PHE A 48 18.41 -8.71 7.62
C PHE A 48 17.85 -9.50 8.82
N ARG A 49 17.35 -8.80 9.83
CA ARG A 49 16.74 -9.38 11.04
C ARG A 49 15.58 -10.32 10.71
N ALA A 50 14.65 -9.88 9.86
CA ALA A 50 13.47 -10.66 9.48
C ALA A 50 13.85 -11.95 8.77
N VAL A 51 14.82 -11.90 7.85
CA VAL A 51 15.32 -13.09 7.13
C VAL A 51 15.95 -14.08 8.09
N HIS A 52 16.80 -13.62 9.01
CA HIS A 52 17.42 -14.50 10.01
C HIS A 52 16.38 -15.18 10.90
N LYS A 53 15.40 -14.43 11.39
CA LYS A 53 14.31 -14.99 12.20
C LYS A 53 13.46 -15.98 11.41
N ALA A 54 13.18 -15.70 10.13
CA ALA A 54 12.44 -16.62 9.26
C ALA A 54 13.24 -17.93 9.04
N MET A 55 14.52 -17.84 8.71
CA MET A 55 15.41 -19.00 8.57
C MET A 55 15.45 -19.86 9.83
N ALA A 56 15.63 -19.23 10.99
CA ALA A 56 15.64 -19.92 12.28
C ALA A 56 14.31 -20.65 12.52
N ARG A 57 13.17 -19.99 12.28
CA ARG A 57 11.84 -20.57 12.46
C ARG A 57 11.57 -21.73 11.50
N ILE A 58 11.93 -21.61 10.24
CA ILE A 58 11.78 -22.69 9.24
C ILE A 58 12.55 -23.95 9.67
N LYS A 59 13.75 -23.78 10.24
CA LYS A 59 14.62 -24.90 10.68
C LYS A 59 14.21 -25.50 12.01
N SER A 60 13.80 -24.69 12.98
CA SER A 60 13.54 -25.16 14.36
C SER A 60 12.12 -25.67 14.57
N GLY A 61 11.15 -25.24 13.78
CA GLY A 61 9.75 -25.64 13.96
C GLY A 61 9.51 -27.11 13.63
N LYS A 62 8.65 -27.78 14.40
CA LYS A 62 8.30 -29.20 14.23
C LYS A 62 7.08 -29.40 13.33
N THR A 63 6.15 -28.46 13.38
CA THR A 63 4.92 -28.49 12.60
C THR A 63 4.96 -27.43 11.47
N ARG A 64 4.13 -27.58 10.44
CA ARG A 64 4.00 -26.57 9.39
C ARG A 64 3.70 -25.17 9.96
N LYS A 65 2.86 -25.11 11.02
CA LYS A 65 2.46 -23.85 11.66
C LYS A 65 3.59 -23.22 12.47
N GLU A 66 4.38 -24.01 13.16
CA GLU A 66 5.57 -23.55 13.88
C GLU A 66 6.69 -23.09 12.92
N ARG A 67 6.78 -23.71 11.75
CA ARG A 67 7.74 -23.33 10.68
C ARG A 67 7.30 -22.12 9.89
N GLY A 68 6.01 -21.76 9.96
CA GLY A 68 5.40 -20.60 9.32
C GLY A 68 5.35 -19.37 10.21
N GLY A 69 4.75 -18.30 9.73
CA GLY A 69 4.50 -17.07 10.50
C GLY A 69 4.29 -15.85 9.65
N VAL A 70 4.20 -14.70 10.29
CA VAL A 70 3.94 -13.42 9.64
C VAL A 70 5.12 -12.47 9.84
N ILE A 71 5.62 -11.91 8.75
CA ILE A 71 6.54 -10.77 8.74
C ILE A 71 5.70 -9.54 8.45
N TRP A 72 5.42 -8.79 9.51
CA TRP A 72 4.73 -7.52 9.36
C TRP A 72 5.76 -6.38 9.35
N HIS A 73 5.99 -5.85 8.18
CA HIS A 73 6.78 -4.65 7.98
C HIS A 73 5.92 -3.59 7.31
N THR A 74 5.88 -2.39 7.87
CA THR A 74 5.05 -1.30 7.35
C THR A 74 5.26 -1.07 5.86
N GLN A 75 4.28 -0.48 5.22
CA GLN A 75 4.34 -0.24 3.79
C GLN A 75 5.49 0.72 3.44
N GLY A 76 6.27 0.38 2.40
CA GLY A 76 7.46 1.16 2.05
C GLY A 76 8.76 0.70 2.68
N SER A 77 8.73 -0.27 3.58
CA SER A 77 9.91 -0.83 4.24
C SER A 77 10.78 -1.75 3.36
N GLY A 78 10.30 -2.12 2.16
CA GLY A 78 11.03 -2.99 1.23
C GLY A 78 10.73 -4.48 1.38
N LYS A 79 9.51 -4.89 1.71
CA LYS A 79 9.06 -6.29 1.85
C LYS A 79 9.42 -7.19 0.67
N SER A 80 9.22 -6.71 -0.56
CA SER A 80 9.57 -7.47 -1.77
C SER A 80 11.05 -7.87 -1.80
N LEU A 81 11.95 -6.95 -1.43
CA LEU A 81 13.38 -7.26 -1.28
C LEU A 81 13.64 -8.22 -0.12
N THR A 82 12.88 -8.15 0.97
CA THR A 82 13.00 -9.11 2.08
C THR A 82 12.68 -10.53 1.61
N MET A 83 11.65 -10.69 0.77
CA MET A 83 11.32 -11.99 0.15
C MET A 83 12.46 -12.48 -0.74
N VAL A 84 13.05 -11.61 -1.56
CA VAL A 84 14.22 -11.93 -2.39
C VAL A 84 15.41 -12.36 -1.53
N PHE A 85 15.77 -11.61 -0.50
CA PHE A 85 16.89 -11.96 0.39
C PHE A 85 16.65 -13.29 1.11
N LEU A 86 15.43 -13.55 1.56
CA LEU A 86 15.07 -14.82 2.18
C LEU A 86 15.32 -15.97 1.20
N THR A 87 14.87 -15.85 -0.04
CA THR A 87 15.05 -16.87 -1.06
C THR A 87 16.53 -17.08 -1.40
N VAL A 88 17.29 -16.00 -1.61
CA VAL A 88 18.75 -16.10 -1.85
C VAL A 88 19.44 -16.86 -0.72
N LYS A 89 19.10 -16.53 0.53
CA LYS A 89 19.69 -17.18 1.70
C LYS A 89 19.27 -18.65 1.81
N MET A 90 18.01 -18.98 1.54
CA MET A 90 17.52 -20.37 1.53
C MET A 90 18.24 -21.21 0.47
N ARG A 91 18.44 -20.67 -0.73
CA ARG A 91 19.13 -21.38 -1.82
C ARG A 91 20.60 -21.71 -1.52
N ARG A 92 21.22 -20.92 -0.67
CA ARG A 92 22.61 -21.12 -0.23
C ARG A 92 22.75 -21.91 1.08
N ASP A 93 21.62 -22.26 1.67
CA ASP A 93 21.59 -23.04 2.90
C ASP A 93 21.59 -24.54 2.59
N ALA A 94 22.43 -25.29 3.29
CA ALA A 94 22.63 -26.73 3.01
C ALA A 94 21.34 -27.55 3.21
N GLU A 95 20.45 -27.16 4.15
CA GLU A 95 19.20 -27.88 4.44
C GLU A 95 18.05 -27.40 3.54
N LEU A 96 18.01 -26.12 3.22
CA LEU A 96 16.85 -25.48 2.58
C LEU A 96 17.02 -25.28 1.07
N SER A 97 18.21 -25.50 0.52
CA SER A 97 18.48 -25.31 -0.92
C SER A 97 17.57 -26.13 -1.82
N GLN A 98 17.13 -27.30 -1.35
CA GLN A 98 16.29 -28.25 -2.09
C GLN A 98 14.77 -27.99 -1.96
N TYR A 99 14.38 -26.94 -1.26
CA TYR A 99 12.95 -26.65 -1.06
C TYR A 99 12.34 -26.00 -2.29
N LYS A 100 11.13 -26.43 -2.67
CA LYS A 100 10.30 -25.70 -3.61
C LYS A 100 9.77 -24.44 -2.93
N LEU A 101 9.90 -23.30 -3.62
CA LEU A 101 9.40 -22.01 -3.13
C LEU A 101 8.22 -21.57 -3.99
N VAL A 102 7.07 -21.37 -3.35
CA VAL A 102 5.84 -20.95 -4.01
C VAL A 102 5.51 -19.52 -3.57
N PHE A 103 5.64 -18.58 -4.49
CA PHE A 103 5.27 -17.18 -4.26
C PHE A 103 3.83 -16.94 -4.67
N ILE A 104 3.04 -16.43 -3.76
CA ILE A 104 1.67 -16.00 -4.03
C ILE A 104 1.63 -14.49 -3.93
N THR A 105 1.37 -13.84 -5.05
CA THR A 105 1.41 -12.39 -5.17
C THR A 105 0.08 -11.85 -5.68
N ASP A 106 -0.23 -10.61 -5.30
CA ASP A 106 -1.37 -9.85 -5.82
C ASP A 106 -0.96 -8.90 -6.97
N ARG A 107 0.34 -8.89 -7.33
CA ARG A 107 0.94 -7.90 -8.22
C ARG A 107 1.81 -8.55 -9.28
N THR A 108 1.51 -8.27 -10.53
CA THR A 108 2.37 -8.64 -11.67
C THR A 108 3.79 -8.08 -11.54
N GLN A 109 3.92 -6.83 -11.05
CA GLN A 109 5.24 -6.19 -10.89
C GLN A 109 6.15 -6.91 -9.89
N LEU A 110 5.61 -7.51 -8.82
CA LEU A 110 6.40 -8.28 -7.87
C LEU A 110 6.85 -9.59 -8.50
N ASP A 111 5.99 -10.22 -9.28
CA ASP A 111 6.26 -11.41 -10.06
C ASP A 111 7.41 -11.19 -11.04
N ASP A 112 7.35 -10.08 -11.80
CA ASP A 112 8.41 -9.67 -12.73
C ASP A 112 9.72 -9.35 -11.99
N GLN A 113 9.65 -8.70 -10.83
CA GLN A 113 10.82 -8.33 -10.04
C GLN A 113 11.52 -9.55 -9.43
N ILE A 114 10.77 -10.51 -8.90
CA ILE A 114 11.27 -11.78 -8.40
C ILE A 114 11.94 -12.53 -9.54
N THR A 115 11.23 -12.70 -10.66
CA THR A 115 11.73 -13.40 -11.86
C THR A 115 13.02 -12.75 -12.37
N ALA A 116 13.05 -11.44 -12.54
CA ALA A 116 14.23 -10.72 -13.04
C ALA A 116 15.43 -10.82 -12.08
N THR A 117 15.19 -10.81 -10.78
CA THR A 117 16.27 -10.91 -9.77
C THR A 117 16.87 -12.31 -9.77
N PHE A 118 16.04 -13.35 -9.82
CA PHE A 118 16.53 -14.74 -9.77
C PHE A 118 17.16 -15.20 -11.09
N ALA A 119 16.58 -14.87 -12.23
CA ALA A 119 17.15 -15.20 -13.53
C ALA A 119 18.58 -14.68 -13.72
N ARG A 120 18.94 -13.61 -13.01
CA ARG A 120 20.25 -12.93 -13.16
C ARG A 120 21.25 -13.20 -12.05
N THR A 121 20.77 -13.56 -10.84
CA THR A 121 21.67 -13.71 -9.68
C THR A 121 22.09 -15.15 -9.42
N GLN A 122 21.32 -16.14 -9.82
CA GLN A 122 21.56 -17.53 -9.40
C GLN A 122 21.36 -18.59 -10.48
N GLN A 123 21.08 -18.24 -11.72
CA GLN A 123 20.71 -19.22 -12.78
C GLN A 123 19.52 -20.12 -12.39
N GLU A 124 18.68 -19.64 -11.46
CA GLU A 124 17.50 -20.40 -11.05
C GLU A 124 16.36 -20.28 -12.06
N THR A 125 15.69 -21.39 -12.27
CA THR A 125 14.49 -21.44 -13.09
C THR A 125 13.30 -20.95 -12.27
N VAL A 126 12.78 -19.77 -12.61
CA VAL A 126 11.53 -19.25 -12.06
C VAL A 126 10.40 -19.57 -13.02
N HIS A 127 9.42 -20.33 -12.55
CA HIS A 127 8.24 -20.67 -13.31
C HIS A 127 7.07 -19.77 -12.94
N GLN A 128 6.68 -18.89 -13.84
CA GLN A 128 5.48 -18.09 -13.69
C GLN A 128 4.25 -18.88 -14.13
N ALA A 129 3.30 -19.10 -13.22
CA ALA A 129 2.06 -19.81 -13.53
C ALA A 129 1.19 -18.97 -14.47
N LYS A 130 0.99 -19.43 -15.70
CA LYS A 130 0.21 -18.73 -16.75
C LYS A 130 -1.29 -18.98 -16.65
N SER A 131 -1.68 -20.15 -16.13
CA SER A 131 -3.08 -20.57 -15.95
C SER A 131 -3.22 -21.39 -14.68
N VAL A 132 -4.46 -21.66 -14.26
CA VAL A 132 -4.77 -22.56 -13.13
C VAL A 132 -4.23 -23.98 -13.37
N SER A 133 -4.42 -24.51 -14.58
CA SER A 133 -3.90 -25.83 -14.95
C SER A 133 -2.37 -25.89 -14.93
N HIS A 134 -1.71 -24.86 -15.43
CA HIS A 134 -0.24 -24.75 -15.37
C HIS A 134 0.26 -24.64 -13.92
N LEU A 135 -0.44 -23.89 -13.05
CA LEU A 135 -0.11 -23.84 -11.63
C LEU A 135 -0.20 -25.22 -10.98
N LYS A 136 -1.29 -25.97 -11.22
CA LYS A 136 -1.46 -27.34 -10.73
C LYS A 136 -0.31 -28.25 -11.18
N GLU A 137 0.06 -28.20 -12.45
CA GLU A 137 1.19 -28.96 -13.00
C GLU A 137 2.52 -28.62 -12.30
N LEU A 138 2.82 -27.32 -12.10
CA LEU A 138 4.04 -26.87 -11.43
C LEU A 138 4.10 -27.30 -9.97
N LEU A 139 2.96 -27.29 -9.26
CA LEU A 139 2.90 -27.70 -7.86
C LEU A 139 3.01 -29.21 -7.66
N THR A 140 2.52 -30.00 -8.61
CA THR A 140 2.59 -31.48 -8.57
C THR A 140 4.01 -32.00 -8.79
N LYS A 141 4.87 -31.28 -9.52
CA LYS A 141 6.25 -31.69 -9.76
C LYS A 141 7.05 -31.70 -8.46
N ASP A 142 7.80 -32.77 -8.22
CA ASP A 142 8.75 -32.84 -7.10
C ASP A 142 10.10 -32.26 -7.53
N SER A 143 10.18 -30.94 -7.54
CA SER A 143 11.35 -30.15 -7.95
C SER A 143 11.62 -29.04 -6.95
N SER A 144 12.85 -28.56 -6.91
CA SER A 144 13.27 -27.44 -6.06
C SER A 144 13.06 -26.06 -6.68
N ASP A 145 12.17 -25.94 -7.65
CA ASP A 145 11.94 -24.74 -8.44
C ASP A 145 11.35 -23.59 -7.61
N VAL A 146 11.48 -22.39 -8.14
CA VAL A 146 10.73 -21.22 -7.70
C VAL A 146 9.49 -21.08 -8.59
N VAL A 147 8.32 -21.17 -8.00
CA VAL A 147 7.03 -21.01 -8.68
C VAL A 147 6.40 -19.70 -8.23
N THR A 148 6.00 -18.85 -9.17
CA THR A 148 5.26 -17.64 -8.88
C THR A 148 3.83 -17.75 -9.41
N ALA A 149 2.85 -17.32 -8.63
CA ALA A 149 1.45 -17.36 -8.98
C ALA A 149 0.69 -16.16 -8.44
N MET A 150 -0.21 -15.61 -9.24
CA MET A 150 -1.15 -14.59 -8.78
C MET A 150 -2.26 -15.21 -7.95
N VAL A 151 -2.72 -14.47 -6.92
CA VAL A 151 -3.83 -14.85 -6.02
C VAL A 151 -5.06 -15.33 -6.79
N GLN A 152 -5.43 -14.64 -7.88
CA GLN A 152 -6.59 -14.96 -8.72
C GLN A 152 -6.54 -16.40 -9.28
N LYS A 153 -5.36 -16.94 -9.56
CA LYS A 153 -5.20 -18.31 -10.09
C LYS A 153 -5.63 -19.41 -9.12
N PHE A 154 -5.66 -19.09 -7.82
CA PHE A 154 -6.22 -19.98 -6.81
C PHE A 154 -7.71 -19.75 -6.61
N GLN A 155 -8.20 -18.52 -6.83
CA GLN A 155 -9.60 -18.14 -6.64
C GLN A 155 -10.51 -18.69 -7.74
N ASP A 156 -10.09 -18.61 -9.00
CA ASP A 156 -10.86 -19.12 -10.16
C ASP A 156 -11.13 -20.63 -10.09
N SER A 157 -10.39 -21.36 -9.22
CA SER A 157 -10.59 -22.79 -8.98
C SER A 157 -11.39 -23.07 -7.71
N ALA A 158 -11.66 -22.06 -6.89
CA ALA A 158 -12.31 -22.23 -5.59
C ALA A 158 -13.83 -22.27 -5.66
N ASP A 159 -14.44 -21.91 -6.79
CA ASP A 159 -15.88 -22.03 -7.02
C ASP A 159 -16.36 -23.50 -7.00
N ASP A 160 -15.47 -24.45 -7.22
CA ASP A 160 -15.76 -25.88 -7.13
C ASP A 160 -15.38 -26.54 -5.78
N PHE A 161 -15.14 -25.81 -4.69
CA PHE A 161 -14.80 -26.26 -3.32
C PHE A 161 -13.82 -27.46 -3.21
N ASN A 162 -13.26 -27.95 -4.30
CA ASN A 162 -12.48 -29.16 -4.41
C ASN A 162 -11.10 -28.91 -5.04
N PHE A 163 -10.26 -28.12 -4.33
CA PHE A 163 -8.86 -28.05 -4.75
C PHE A 163 -8.21 -29.39 -4.36
N PRO A 164 -7.73 -30.20 -5.32
CA PRO A 164 -7.18 -31.52 -5.00
C PRO A 164 -5.85 -31.35 -4.24
N LEU A 165 -5.48 -32.40 -3.49
CA LEU A 165 -4.13 -32.55 -3.01
C LEU A 165 -3.17 -32.57 -4.23
N LEU A 166 -2.27 -31.63 -4.30
CA LEU A 166 -1.29 -31.52 -5.39
C LEU A 166 0.10 -32.04 -4.97
N ASN A 167 0.50 -31.73 -3.74
CA ASN A 167 1.79 -32.16 -3.23
C ASN A 167 1.78 -32.15 -1.68
N ASP A 168 2.13 -33.26 -1.06
CA ASP A 168 2.20 -33.43 0.38
C ASP A 168 3.64 -33.31 0.95
N SER A 169 4.59 -32.91 0.12
CA SER A 169 5.99 -32.75 0.52
C SER A 169 6.17 -31.72 1.62
N HIS A 170 6.98 -32.05 2.62
CA HIS A 170 7.44 -31.13 3.65
C HIS A 170 8.54 -30.15 3.17
N LYS A 171 9.04 -30.34 1.93
CA LYS A 171 10.08 -29.51 1.31
C LYS A 171 9.49 -28.42 0.41
N ILE A 172 8.29 -27.96 0.71
CA ILE A 172 7.66 -26.82 0.04
C ILE A 172 7.46 -25.71 1.03
N ILE A 173 7.73 -24.45 0.64
CA ILE A 173 7.45 -23.27 1.45
C ILE A 173 6.63 -22.30 0.60
N VAL A 174 5.54 -21.80 1.18
CA VAL A 174 4.69 -20.79 0.57
C VAL A 174 5.04 -19.42 1.13
N LEU A 175 5.38 -18.48 0.26
CA LEU A 175 5.66 -17.08 0.55
C LEU A 175 4.51 -16.24 0.00
N ALA A 176 3.67 -15.65 0.86
CA ALA A 176 2.49 -14.90 0.46
C ALA A 176 2.70 -13.39 0.68
N ASP A 177 2.57 -12.59 -0.38
CA ASP A 177 2.50 -11.13 -0.27
C ASP A 177 1.08 -10.68 0.07
N GLU A 178 0.97 -9.63 0.87
CA GLU A 178 -0.31 -9.05 1.34
C GLU A 178 -1.27 -10.09 1.93
N ALA A 179 -0.78 -10.85 2.89
CA ALA A 179 -1.45 -12.01 3.50
C ALA A 179 -2.88 -11.77 4.02
N HIS A 180 -3.24 -10.52 4.33
CA HIS A 180 -4.62 -10.19 4.72
C HIS A 180 -5.64 -10.49 3.59
N ARG A 181 -5.23 -10.49 2.33
CA ARG A 181 -6.06 -10.88 1.19
C ARG A 181 -6.12 -12.39 0.99
N THR A 182 -5.08 -13.10 1.41
CA THR A 182 -5.00 -14.57 1.32
C THR A 182 -5.69 -15.28 2.48
N GLN A 183 -6.03 -14.56 3.57
CA GLN A 183 -6.73 -15.12 4.73
C GLN A 183 -8.25 -15.26 4.55
N ASN A 184 -8.83 -14.67 3.52
CA ASN A 184 -10.26 -14.76 3.27
C ASN A 184 -10.63 -16.17 2.74
N GLY A 185 -11.00 -17.03 3.68
CA GLY A 185 -11.74 -18.31 3.52
C GLY A 185 -11.26 -19.23 2.40
N THR A 186 -11.69 -18.99 1.19
CA THR A 186 -11.53 -19.91 0.04
C THR A 186 -10.09 -20.08 -0.42
N LEU A 187 -9.30 -19.01 -0.49
CA LEU A 187 -7.90 -19.10 -0.95
C LEU A 187 -7.00 -19.83 0.05
N ALA A 188 -7.13 -19.51 1.35
CA ALA A 188 -6.36 -20.19 2.38
C ALA A 188 -6.71 -21.68 2.44
N MET A 189 -8.00 -22.03 2.26
CA MET A 189 -8.47 -23.39 2.16
C MET A 189 -7.91 -24.12 0.93
N ALA A 190 -7.92 -23.47 -0.24
CA ALA A 190 -7.37 -24.04 -1.48
C ALA A 190 -5.86 -24.34 -1.33
N ILE A 191 -5.08 -23.43 -0.78
CA ILE A 191 -3.65 -23.64 -0.54
C ILE A 191 -3.42 -24.74 0.50
N ASN A 192 -4.26 -24.81 1.55
CA ASN A 192 -4.16 -25.87 2.57
C ASN A 192 -4.49 -27.24 2.02
N ALA A 193 -5.49 -27.35 1.13
CA ALA A 193 -5.85 -28.58 0.48
C ALA A 193 -4.77 -29.03 -0.51
N ALA A 194 -4.26 -28.10 -1.33
CA ALA A 194 -3.23 -28.38 -2.32
C ALA A 194 -1.87 -28.78 -1.73
N LEU A 195 -1.46 -28.11 -0.65
CA LEU A 195 -0.13 -28.20 -0.03
C LEU A 195 -0.24 -28.32 1.50
N PRO A 196 -0.77 -29.43 2.04
CA PRO A 196 -1.13 -29.56 3.44
C PRO A 196 0.06 -29.46 4.41
N ASN A 197 1.26 -29.83 3.99
CA ASN A 197 2.44 -29.87 4.82
C ASN A 197 3.37 -28.66 4.64
N ALA A 198 3.05 -27.76 3.68
CA ALA A 198 3.88 -26.60 3.39
C ALA A 198 3.73 -25.51 4.48
N PRO A 199 4.80 -25.11 5.18
CA PRO A 199 4.77 -23.91 6.00
C PRO A 199 4.54 -22.67 5.15
N LYS A 200 3.85 -21.68 5.75
CA LYS A 200 3.47 -20.45 5.07
C LYS A 200 4.10 -19.27 5.77
N ILE A 201 4.80 -18.43 5.03
CA ILE A 201 5.34 -17.17 5.52
C ILE A 201 4.61 -16.04 4.81
N ALA A 202 3.88 -15.28 5.59
CA ALA A 202 3.11 -14.14 5.12
C ALA A 202 3.93 -12.86 5.26
N PHE A 203 3.92 -12.05 4.20
CA PHE A 203 4.46 -10.70 4.21
C PHE A 203 3.28 -9.72 4.11
N THR A 204 3.20 -8.76 5.02
CA THR A 204 2.12 -7.79 5.02
C THR A 204 2.60 -6.40 5.40
N GLY A 205 1.98 -5.38 4.81
CA GLY A 205 2.23 -3.97 5.12
C GLY A 205 1.35 -3.43 6.23
N THR A 206 0.32 -4.19 6.59
CA THR A 206 -0.63 -3.84 7.64
C THR A 206 -0.56 -4.85 8.78
N PRO A 207 -0.77 -4.43 10.04
CA PRO A 207 -0.83 -5.35 11.16
C PRO A 207 -2.05 -6.27 11.02
N LEU A 208 -2.00 -7.40 11.72
CA LEU A 208 -3.15 -8.29 11.82
C LEU A 208 -4.19 -7.67 12.75
N ILE A 209 -5.46 -7.71 12.34
CA ILE A 209 -6.58 -7.31 13.18
C ILE A 209 -6.62 -8.21 14.43
N LYS A 210 -7.01 -7.66 15.60
CA LYS A 210 -7.04 -8.39 16.89
C LYS A 210 -7.77 -9.74 16.79
N SER A 211 -8.91 -9.79 16.10
CA SER A 211 -9.67 -11.01 15.87
C SER A 211 -8.96 -12.05 15.01
N MET A 212 -8.11 -11.62 14.07
CA MET A 212 -7.33 -12.51 13.20
C MET A 212 -6.07 -13.05 13.87
N LYS A 213 -5.55 -12.37 14.91
CA LYS A 213 -4.38 -12.86 15.66
C LYS A 213 -4.62 -14.21 16.29
N THR A 214 -5.84 -14.48 16.72
CA THR A 214 -6.22 -15.72 17.41
C THR A 214 -6.40 -16.91 16.45
N ASN A 215 -6.88 -16.65 15.22
CA ASN A 215 -7.19 -17.69 14.23
C ASN A 215 -6.25 -17.64 13.01
N ASN A 216 -5.03 -17.14 13.19
CA ASN A 216 -4.11 -16.93 12.09
C ASN A 216 -3.58 -18.26 11.52
N GLU A 217 -3.92 -18.54 10.27
CA GLU A 217 -3.46 -19.70 9.52
C GLU A 217 -1.94 -19.71 9.26
N PHE A 218 -1.32 -18.55 9.27
CA PHE A 218 0.12 -18.41 9.07
C PHE A 218 0.94 -18.62 10.34
N GLY A 219 0.33 -18.52 11.52
CA GLY A 219 1.05 -18.57 12.80
C GLY A 219 1.35 -17.18 13.40
N SER A 220 2.21 -17.13 14.42
CA SER A 220 2.58 -15.89 15.11
C SER A 220 3.52 -15.01 14.27
N TYR A 221 3.71 -13.76 14.70
CA TYR A 221 4.71 -12.88 14.09
C TYR A 221 6.11 -13.50 14.16
N ILE A 222 6.81 -13.50 13.02
CA ILE A 222 8.23 -13.79 12.90
C ILE A 222 9.04 -12.53 13.23
N ASP A 223 8.64 -11.43 12.60
CA ASP A 223 9.25 -10.12 12.80
C ASP A 223 8.25 -9.01 12.60
N THR A 224 8.46 -7.91 13.31
CA THR A 224 7.66 -6.70 13.20
C THR A 224 8.55 -5.48 12.94
N TYR A 225 8.09 -4.61 12.05
CA TYR A 225 8.69 -3.31 11.80
C TYR A 225 7.57 -2.29 11.66
N THR A 226 7.29 -1.60 12.76
CA THR A 226 6.13 -0.73 12.92
C THR A 226 6.23 0.55 12.10
N ILE A 227 5.11 1.26 11.99
CA ILE A 227 5.04 2.55 11.29
C ILE A 227 5.93 3.56 12.02
N GLU A 228 5.89 3.57 13.35
CA GLU A 228 6.72 4.46 14.17
C GLU A 228 8.21 4.21 13.94
N GLN A 229 8.65 2.96 13.99
CA GLN A 229 10.04 2.58 13.72
C GLN A 229 10.48 3.03 12.32
N ALA A 230 9.60 2.84 11.31
CA ALA A 230 9.89 3.23 9.94
C ALA A 230 10.05 4.75 9.78
N VAL A 231 9.28 5.55 10.53
CA VAL A 231 9.42 7.01 10.56
C VAL A 231 10.69 7.42 11.28
N GLN A 232 11.00 6.82 12.44
CA GLN A 232 12.23 7.08 13.19
C GLN A 232 13.49 6.78 12.36
N ASP A 233 13.48 5.69 11.62
CA ASP A 233 14.57 5.27 10.73
C ASP A 233 14.62 6.05 9.40
N GLY A 234 13.64 6.91 9.14
CA GLY A 234 13.53 7.63 7.86
C GLY A 234 13.23 6.73 6.66
N ALA A 235 12.73 5.51 6.88
CA ALA A 235 12.27 4.62 5.82
C ALA A 235 10.95 5.10 5.22
N THR A 236 10.12 5.73 6.04
CA THR A 236 8.90 6.43 5.65
C THR A 236 8.88 7.82 6.30
N ILE A 237 7.90 8.64 5.95
CA ILE A 237 7.67 9.94 6.57
C ILE A 237 6.39 9.94 7.37
N GLN A 238 6.28 10.85 8.33
CA GLN A 238 5.08 11.05 9.13
C GLN A 238 3.91 11.49 8.25
N ILE A 239 2.70 11.03 8.60
CA ILE A 239 1.46 11.43 7.96
C ILE A 239 0.69 12.35 8.91
N LEU A 240 0.31 13.50 8.41
CA LEU A 240 -0.60 14.43 9.10
C LEU A 240 -2.01 14.24 8.57
N TYR A 241 -2.95 14.09 9.48
CA TYR A 241 -4.37 14.00 9.18
C TYR A 241 -5.08 15.30 9.52
N GLU A 242 -5.90 15.79 8.60
CA GLU A 242 -6.74 16.97 8.74
C GLU A 242 -8.16 16.67 8.28
N GLY A 243 -9.13 16.64 9.21
CA GLY A 243 -10.55 16.56 8.89
C GLY A 243 -11.12 17.93 8.55
N ARG A 244 -11.89 18.04 7.48
CA ARG A 244 -12.53 19.26 6.97
C ARG A 244 -14.04 19.11 6.84
N GLU A 245 -14.67 18.57 7.86
CA GLU A 245 -16.07 18.16 7.86
C GLU A 245 -17.06 19.33 7.93
N ALA A 246 -16.70 20.42 8.59
CA ALA A 246 -17.64 21.44 9.06
C ALA A 246 -18.50 22.13 7.98
N HIS A 247 -18.13 22.03 6.69
CA HIS A 247 -18.87 22.68 5.59
C HIS A 247 -19.17 21.77 4.39
N VAL A 248 -18.64 20.55 4.37
CA VAL A 248 -18.76 19.64 3.22
C VAL A 248 -18.87 18.16 3.62
N GLY A 249 -18.84 17.86 4.91
CA GLY A 249 -18.96 16.49 5.45
C GLY A 249 -20.37 15.90 5.26
N VAL A 250 -20.44 14.57 5.17
CA VAL A 250 -21.68 13.82 4.94
C VAL A 250 -21.93 12.78 6.03
N THR A 251 -21.64 13.12 7.29
CA THR A 251 -21.84 12.24 8.44
C THR A 251 -22.75 12.89 9.48
N GLY A 252 -23.53 12.08 10.20
CA GLY A 252 -24.41 12.49 11.26
C GLY A 252 -25.71 13.17 10.80
N ASP A 253 -26.32 13.97 11.67
CA ASP A 253 -27.60 14.66 11.48
C ASP A 253 -27.58 15.72 10.36
N SER A 254 -26.40 16.01 9.81
CA SER A 254 -26.22 16.96 8.73
C SER A 254 -26.61 16.42 7.33
N LEU A 255 -26.83 15.10 7.17
CA LEU A 255 -27.07 14.51 5.87
C LEU A 255 -28.40 14.97 5.25
N ASP A 256 -29.47 15.02 6.02
CA ASP A 256 -30.77 15.48 5.53
C ASP A 256 -30.74 16.99 5.28
N SER A 257 -30.10 17.78 6.17
CA SER A 257 -29.87 19.21 5.94
C SER A 257 -29.08 19.48 4.67
N LEU A 258 -28.03 18.69 4.40
CA LEU A 258 -27.24 18.81 3.18
C LEU A 258 -28.02 18.34 1.94
N PHE A 259 -28.86 17.32 2.09
CA PHE A 259 -29.74 16.92 0.99
C PHE A 259 -30.70 18.04 0.62
N ASP A 260 -31.33 18.66 1.60
CA ASP A 260 -32.25 19.79 1.40
C ASP A 260 -31.51 21.02 0.86
N GLU A 261 -30.29 21.31 1.32
CA GLU A 261 -29.45 22.40 0.80
C GLU A 261 -29.14 22.22 -0.70
N TYR A 262 -28.83 20.98 -1.14
CA TYR A 262 -28.41 20.73 -2.53
C TYR A 262 -29.55 20.38 -3.49
N PHE A 263 -30.68 19.94 -2.98
CA PHE A 263 -31.82 19.47 -3.80
C PHE A 263 -33.16 20.07 -3.37
N GLY A 264 -33.17 20.94 -2.37
CA GLY A 264 -34.42 21.54 -1.86
C GLY A 264 -35.13 22.49 -2.84
N ASP A 265 -34.42 22.95 -3.87
CA ASP A 265 -34.97 23.74 -4.97
C ASP A 265 -35.69 22.89 -6.05
N ARG A 266 -35.62 21.56 -5.93
CA ARG A 266 -36.28 20.64 -6.86
C ARG A 266 -37.65 20.23 -6.38
N SER A 267 -38.50 19.78 -7.32
CA SER A 267 -39.84 19.26 -6.98
C SER A 267 -39.75 18.05 -6.04
N ASP A 268 -40.78 17.82 -5.22
CA ASP A 268 -40.88 16.65 -4.33
C ASP A 268 -40.73 15.33 -5.07
N GLU A 269 -41.25 15.28 -6.33
CA GLU A 269 -41.14 14.10 -7.21
C GLU A 269 -39.70 13.85 -7.65
N GLU A 270 -38.95 14.90 -8.01
CA GLU A 270 -37.52 14.82 -8.35
C GLU A 270 -36.68 14.44 -7.14
N GLN A 271 -36.93 15.04 -5.99
CA GLN A 271 -36.25 14.67 -4.73
C GLN A 271 -36.51 13.21 -4.36
N ALA A 272 -37.75 12.73 -4.46
CA ALA A 272 -38.13 11.34 -4.23
C ALA A 272 -37.44 10.39 -5.22
N ALA A 273 -37.34 10.78 -6.49
CA ALA A 273 -36.65 10.01 -7.53
C ALA A 273 -35.13 9.92 -7.24
N ILE A 274 -34.50 11.02 -6.79
CA ILE A 274 -33.09 11.06 -6.40
C ILE A 274 -32.84 10.16 -5.17
N ARG A 275 -33.68 10.27 -4.13
CA ARG A 275 -33.61 9.42 -2.94
C ARG A 275 -33.77 7.93 -3.26
N LYS A 276 -34.70 7.59 -4.13
CA LYS A 276 -34.95 6.22 -4.59
C LYS A 276 -33.78 5.66 -5.41
N ARG A 277 -33.20 6.44 -6.30
CA ARG A 277 -32.12 6.01 -7.19
C ARG A 277 -30.76 5.90 -6.50
N PHE A 278 -30.42 6.81 -5.62
CA PHE A 278 -29.08 6.96 -5.06
C PHE A 278 -29.00 6.80 -3.54
N GLY A 279 -30.10 6.90 -2.81
CA GLY A 279 -30.10 7.11 -1.37
C GLY A 279 -29.56 8.51 -1.00
N ASN A 280 -29.92 9.03 0.17
CA ASN A 280 -29.54 10.38 0.57
C ASN A 280 -28.02 10.61 0.55
N LYS A 281 -27.27 9.70 1.14
CA LYS A 281 -25.82 9.83 1.30
C LYS A 281 -25.07 9.87 -0.03
N ARG A 282 -25.42 8.99 -0.95
CA ARG A 282 -24.77 8.96 -2.27
C ARG A 282 -25.14 10.18 -3.11
N ALA A 283 -26.39 10.61 -3.07
CA ALA A 283 -26.84 11.80 -3.78
C ALA A 283 -26.07 13.05 -3.33
N VAL A 284 -25.89 13.22 -2.00
CA VAL A 284 -25.12 14.34 -1.44
C VAL A 284 -23.65 14.25 -1.83
N LEU A 285 -23.01 13.06 -1.75
CA LEU A 285 -21.62 12.86 -2.14
C LEU A 285 -21.36 13.18 -3.62
N GLU A 286 -22.34 12.92 -4.48
CA GLU A 286 -22.24 13.13 -5.93
C GLU A 286 -22.84 14.47 -6.39
N ALA A 287 -23.34 15.30 -5.46
CA ALA A 287 -23.92 16.61 -5.78
C ALA A 287 -22.86 17.57 -6.35
N PRO A 288 -23.05 18.09 -7.59
CA PRO A 288 -22.06 18.95 -8.24
C PRO A 288 -21.69 20.19 -7.41
N GLN A 289 -22.67 20.81 -6.74
CA GLN A 289 -22.44 21.99 -5.89
C GLN A 289 -21.51 21.68 -4.73
N ARG A 290 -21.71 20.50 -4.08
CA ARG A 290 -20.81 20.04 -3.02
C ARG A 290 -19.41 19.76 -3.54
N ILE A 291 -19.31 19.01 -4.63
CA ILE A 291 -18.02 18.67 -5.27
C ILE A 291 -17.29 19.96 -5.65
N ARG A 292 -17.99 20.95 -6.19
CA ARG A 292 -17.41 22.25 -6.52
C ARG A 292 -16.81 22.96 -5.30
N ARG A 293 -17.51 22.97 -4.16
CA ARG A 293 -16.98 23.53 -2.88
C ARG A 293 -15.73 22.80 -2.43
N VAL A 294 -15.74 21.45 -2.49
CA VAL A 294 -14.57 20.62 -2.17
C VAL A 294 -13.40 20.93 -3.10
N CYS A 295 -13.64 21.04 -4.42
CA CYS A 295 -12.58 21.40 -5.37
C CYS A 295 -11.95 22.76 -5.11
N ILE A 296 -12.76 23.77 -4.74
CA ILE A 296 -12.23 25.11 -4.36
C ILE A 296 -11.29 25.01 -3.16
N ASP A 297 -11.68 24.26 -2.12
CA ASP A 297 -10.85 24.08 -0.93
C ASP A 297 -9.59 23.25 -1.23
N ILE A 298 -9.71 22.19 -2.03
CA ILE A 298 -8.55 21.41 -2.55
C ILE A 298 -7.57 22.32 -3.26
N LEU A 299 -8.06 23.15 -4.19
CA LEU A 299 -7.20 24.04 -4.97
C LEU A 299 -6.49 25.07 -4.11
N LYS A 300 -7.19 25.65 -3.16
CA LYS A 300 -6.59 26.57 -2.19
C LYS A 300 -5.46 25.88 -1.41
N HIS A 301 -5.74 24.74 -0.80
CA HIS A 301 -4.74 23.99 -0.02
C HIS A 301 -3.55 23.55 -0.90
N TYR A 302 -3.82 23.04 -2.10
CA TYR A 302 -2.80 22.57 -3.02
C TYR A 302 -1.87 23.71 -3.47
N ARG A 303 -2.43 24.85 -3.92
CA ARG A 303 -1.67 26.00 -4.39
C ARG A 303 -0.84 26.65 -3.26
N GLU A 304 -1.35 26.69 -2.04
CA GLU A 304 -0.66 27.29 -0.90
C GLU A 304 0.41 26.38 -0.28
N LYS A 305 0.17 25.07 -0.18
CA LYS A 305 1.00 24.19 0.67
C LYS A 305 1.75 23.09 -0.07
N ILE A 306 1.27 22.64 -1.22
CA ILE A 306 1.79 21.45 -1.90
C ILE A 306 2.56 21.83 -3.15
N GLN A 307 1.92 22.55 -4.06
CA GLN A 307 2.48 22.95 -5.35
C GLN A 307 3.78 23.73 -5.24
N PRO A 308 3.95 24.69 -4.30
CA PRO A 308 5.19 25.45 -4.18
C PRO A 308 6.42 24.58 -3.85
N ASN A 309 6.18 23.41 -3.25
CA ASN A 309 7.22 22.44 -2.91
C ASN A 309 7.49 21.42 -4.05
N GLY A 310 6.80 21.55 -5.19
CA GLY A 310 6.96 20.69 -6.35
C GLY A 310 6.29 19.33 -6.22
N PHE A 311 5.32 19.15 -5.31
CA PHE A 311 4.63 17.89 -5.09
C PHE A 311 3.25 17.83 -5.75
N LYS A 312 2.73 16.60 -5.85
CA LYS A 312 1.49 16.26 -6.53
C LYS A 312 0.48 15.66 -5.55
N ALA A 313 -0.76 15.53 -6.00
CA ALA A 313 -1.89 15.15 -5.17
C ALA A 313 -2.71 14.00 -5.76
N MET A 314 -3.40 13.26 -4.89
CA MET A 314 -4.43 12.31 -5.27
C MET A 314 -5.77 12.75 -4.70
N ILE A 315 -6.85 12.59 -5.46
CA ILE A 315 -8.24 12.79 -5.03
C ILE A 315 -8.94 11.44 -5.08
N VAL A 316 -9.46 10.99 -3.94
CA VAL A 316 -10.13 9.68 -3.81
C VAL A 316 -11.61 9.91 -3.66
N THR A 317 -12.40 9.46 -4.63
CA THR A 317 -13.82 9.75 -4.76
C THR A 317 -14.70 8.56 -4.39
N SER A 318 -15.94 8.84 -4.02
CA SER A 318 -16.95 7.84 -3.61
C SER A 318 -17.34 6.87 -4.72
N SER A 319 -17.36 7.33 -5.96
CA SER A 319 -17.78 6.56 -7.14
C SER A 319 -17.02 6.96 -8.39
N ARG A 320 -17.15 6.17 -9.46
CA ARG A 320 -16.65 6.50 -10.79
C ARG A 320 -17.34 7.76 -11.36
N HIS A 321 -18.62 7.90 -11.06
CA HIS A 321 -19.42 9.07 -11.44
C HIS A 321 -18.89 10.34 -10.75
N ALA A 322 -18.67 10.29 -9.44
CA ALA A 322 -18.05 11.38 -8.70
C ALA A 322 -16.68 11.75 -9.27
N ALA A 323 -15.84 10.76 -9.64
CA ALA A 323 -14.52 11.03 -10.22
C ALA A 323 -14.59 11.88 -11.50
N VAL A 324 -15.58 11.62 -12.35
CA VAL A 324 -15.81 12.41 -13.57
C VAL A 324 -16.29 13.82 -13.22
N ILE A 325 -17.23 13.97 -12.27
CA ILE A 325 -17.67 15.30 -11.80
C ILE A 325 -16.52 16.10 -11.21
N TYR A 326 -15.66 15.45 -10.40
CA TYR A 326 -14.43 16.10 -9.90
C TYR A 326 -13.55 16.63 -11.04
N LYS A 327 -13.39 15.84 -12.11
CA LYS A 327 -12.61 16.27 -13.29
C LYS A 327 -13.25 17.47 -13.96
N GLU A 328 -14.56 17.41 -14.21
CA GLU A 328 -15.34 18.50 -14.84
C GLU A 328 -15.21 19.80 -13.99
N MET A 329 -15.39 19.70 -12.66
CA MET A 329 -15.25 20.85 -11.76
C MET A 329 -13.81 21.39 -11.69
N MET A 330 -12.80 20.51 -11.67
CA MET A 330 -11.39 20.95 -11.69
C MET A 330 -11.06 21.70 -12.99
N ASP A 331 -11.57 21.24 -14.15
CA ASP A 331 -11.38 21.91 -15.43
C ASP A 331 -12.10 23.26 -15.47
N GLU A 332 -13.36 23.34 -14.98
CA GLU A 332 -14.12 24.59 -14.88
C GLU A 332 -13.42 25.62 -13.98
N LEU A 333 -12.76 25.18 -12.92
CA LEU A 333 -12.03 26.03 -11.98
C LEU A 333 -10.59 26.35 -12.40
N GLU A 334 -10.23 26.04 -13.66
CA GLU A 334 -8.88 26.23 -14.19
C GLU A 334 -7.79 25.67 -13.24
N ALA A 335 -8.04 24.46 -12.75
CA ALA A 335 -7.11 23.75 -11.89
C ALA A 335 -5.84 23.34 -12.66
N PRO A 336 -4.72 23.11 -11.99
CA PRO A 336 -3.59 22.41 -12.59
C PRO A 336 -4.01 21.07 -13.17
N GLU A 337 -3.28 20.61 -14.18
CA GLU A 337 -3.61 19.40 -14.95
C GLU A 337 -3.99 18.21 -14.07
N SER A 338 -5.09 17.57 -14.40
CA SER A 338 -5.63 16.41 -13.68
C SER A 338 -6.01 15.27 -14.62
N ALA A 339 -5.89 14.03 -14.14
CA ALA A 339 -6.27 12.83 -14.86
C ALA A 339 -7.16 11.93 -13.99
N VAL A 340 -8.17 11.32 -14.62
CA VAL A 340 -9.05 10.33 -13.99
C VAL A 340 -8.56 8.93 -14.30
N ILE A 341 -8.39 8.10 -13.27
CA ILE A 341 -8.00 6.69 -13.39
C ILE A 341 -9.07 5.84 -12.70
N ILE A 342 -9.95 5.26 -13.50
CA ILE A 342 -11.07 4.41 -13.04
C ILE A 342 -11.14 3.12 -13.84
N SER A 343 -11.66 2.04 -13.23
CA SER A 343 -11.88 0.77 -13.93
C SER A 343 -13.01 0.86 -14.94
N GLY A 344 -12.85 0.20 -16.08
CA GLY A 344 -13.94 -0.01 -17.05
C GLY A 344 -14.92 -1.09 -16.59
N ASP A 345 -16.13 -1.05 -17.15
CA ASP A 345 -17.16 -2.07 -17.05
C ASP A 345 -17.74 -2.34 -18.45
N HIS A 346 -18.21 -3.56 -18.69
CA HIS A 346 -18.77 -3.94 -20.00
C HIS A 346 -20.00 -3.11 -20.42
N ASN A 347 -20.72 -2.53 -19.47
CA ASN A 347 -21.92 -1.73 -19.69
C ASN A 347 -21.70 -0.23 -19.44
N ASP A 348 -20.47 0.26 -19.62
CA ASP A 348 -20.14 1.64 -19.34
C ASP A 348 -20.87 2.63 -20.27
N GLU A 349 -21.40 3.68 -19.66
CA GLU A 349 -21.90 4.86 -20.37
C GLU A 349 -20.74 5.53 -21.12
N LYS A 350 -21.03 6.18 -22.27
CA LYS A 350 -20.02 6.84 -23.12
C LYS A 350 -19.13 7.83 -22.36
N ARG A 351 -19.68 8.51 -21.33
CA ARG A 351 -18.94 9.47 -20.51
C ARG A 351 -17.73 8.87 -19.76
N PHE A 352 -17.69 7.53 -19.58
CA PHE A 352 -16.56 6.85 -18.91
C PHE A 352 -15.48 6.40 -19.89
N TRP A 353 -15.76 6.29 -21.18
CA TRP A 353 -14.85 5.69 -22.16
C TRP A 353 -13.49 6.37 -22.22
N ASP A 354 -13.49 7.72 -22.13
CA ASP A 354 -12.25 8.51 -22.13
C ASP A 354 -11.36 8.29 -20.90
N TYR A 355 -11.91 7.69 -19.84
CA TYR A 355 -11.27 7.51 -18.54
C TYR A 355 -11.02 6.05 -18.17
N THR A 356 -11.25 5.10 -19.07
CA THR A 356 -11.11 3.65 -18.79
C THR A 356 -10.09 2.95 -19.70
N ASP A 357 -9.43 3.69 -20.59
CA ASP A 357 -8.37 3.16 -21.46
C ASP A 357 -7.09 2.83 -20.68
N GLY A 358 -6.70 1.55 -20.70
CA GLY A 358 -5.53 1.06 -19.96
C GLY A 358 -4.20 1.61 -20.49
N GLN A 359 -4.07 1.92 -21.79
CA GLN A 359 -2.84 2.50 -22.34
C GLN A 359 -2.71 3.97 -21.90
N LYS A 360 -3.81 4.72 -21.96
CA LYS A 360 -3.88 6.10 -21.48
C LYS A 360 -3.59 6.16 -19.97
N HIS A 361 -4.13 5.23 -19.18
CA HIS A 361 -3.82 5.10 -17.76
C HIS A 361 -2.32 4.94 -17.51
N LYS A 362 -1.66 4.04 -18.24
CA LYS A 362 -0.22 3.81 -18.09
C LYS A 362 0.57 5.09 -18.36
N GLN A 363 0.25 5.80 -19.46
CA GLN A 363 0.90 7.06 -19.80
C GLN A 363 0.69 8.14 -18.73
N GLN A 364 -0.55 8.28 -18.22
CA GLN A 364 -0.89 9.24 -17.18
C GLN A 364 -0.19 8.91 -15.84
N ILE A 365 -0.14 7.62 -15.48
CA ILE A 365 0.57 7.15 -14.28
C ILE A 365 2.07 7.45 -14.38
N ASP A 366 2.68 7.18 -15.53
CA ASP A 366 4.10 7.46 -15.76
C ASP A 366 4.37 8.97 -15.77
N ALA A 367 3.49 9.78 -16.37
CA ALA A 367 3.55 11.24 -16.31
C ALA A 367 3.42 11.76 -14.87
N PHE A 368 2.52 11.20 -14.08
CA PHE A 368 2.34 11.61 -12.68
C PHE A 368 3.58 11.33 -11.82
N LYS A 369 4.33 10.28 -12.09
CA LYS A 369 5.56 9.94 -11.35
C LYS A 369 6.71 10.90 -11.63
N LYS A 370 6.68 11.63 -12.75
CA LYS A 370 7.73 12.61 -13.09
C LYS A 370 7.66 13.83 -12.17
N PRO A 371 8.78 14.54 -11.95
CA PRO A 371 8.78 15.82 -11.26
C PRO A 371 7.76 16.81 -11.84
N LEU A 372 7.16 17.63 -10.97
CA LEU A 372 6.22 18.68 -11.39
C LEU A 372 6.97 19.76 -12.17
N GLY A 373 6.42 20.16 -13.32
CA GLY A 373 6.99 21.22 -14.16
C GLY A 373 6.77 20.96 -15.65
N HIS A 374 7.42 21.79 -16.47
CA HIS A 374 7.39 21.73 -17.93
C HIS A 374 8.76 21.37 -18.48
N GLY A 375 8.79 20.79 -19.68
CA GLY A 375 10.02 20.39 -20.37
C GLY A 375 10.36 18.90 -20.20
N GLU A 376 11.51 18.54 -20.76
CA GLU A 376 11.96 17.14 -20.79
C GLU A 376 12.15 16.59 -19.37
N GLY A 377 11.64 15.38 -19.12
CA GLY A 377 11.73 14.73 -17.81
C GLY A 377 10.75 15.22 -16.76
N HIS A 378 9.93 16.24 -17.03
CA HIS A 378 8.91 16.80 -16.14
C HIS A 378 7.50 16.53 -16.65
N SER A 379 6.50 16.82 -15.83
CA SER A 379 5.08 16.73 -16.21
C SER A 379 4.25 17.72 -15.43
N GLY A 380 3.35 18.44 -16.14
CA GLY A 380 2.35 19.35 -15.55
C GLY A 380 1.24 18.62 -14.80
N LEU A 381 1.08 17.30 -15.02
CA LEU A 381 0.03 16.51 -14.37
C LEU A 381 0.19 16.53 -12.84
N SER A 382 -0.71 17.24 -12.18
CA SER A 382 -0.67 17.58 -10.76
C SER A 382 -1.56 16.70 -9.90
N PHE A 383 -2.69 16.23 -10.46
CA PHE A 383 -3.69 15.47 -9.74
C PHE A 383 -4.01 14.14 -10.43
N LEU A 384 -4.13 13.06 -9.63
CA LEU A 384 -4.81 11.84 -10.03
C LEU A 384 -6.13 11.74 -9.29
N ILE A 385 -7.24 11.61 -10.03
CA ILE A 385 -8.58 11.44 -9.50
C ILE A 385 -8.95 9.96 -9.65
N VAL A 386 -9.19 9.28 -8.54
CA VAL A 386 -9.38 7.83 -8.50
C VAL A 386 -10.59 7.45 -7.66
N LYS A 387 -11.15 6.26 -7.90
CA LYS A 387 -12.12 5.64 -6.98
C LYS A 387 -11.44 4.60 -6.09
N ASP A 388 -11.00 3.49 -6.65
CA ASP A 388 -10.36 2.36 -5.94
C ASP A 388 -8.98 2.03 -6.52
N MET A 389 -8.77 2.33 -7.80
CA MET A 389 -7.49 2.12 -8.48
C MET A 389 -6.39 2.96 -7.83
N LEU A 390 -5.19 2.43 -7.79
CA LEU A 390 -3.99 3.06 -7.23
C LEU A 390 -3.99 3.24 -5.71
N LEU A 391 -5.07 2.91 -4.98
CA LEU A 391 -5.09 2.96 -3.52
C LEU A 391 -4.20 1.87 -2.91
N THR A 392 -4.02 0.77 -3.62
CA THR A 392 -3.11 -0.31 -3.24
C THR A 392 -2.09 -0.55 -4.35
N GLY A 393 -0.86 -0.90 -4.01
CA GLY A 393 0.17 -1.25 -4.99
C GLY A 393 0.86 -0.10 -5.71
N PHE A 394 0.28 1.09 -5.74
CA PHE A 394 0.85 2.25 -6.42
C PHE A 394 2.00 2.88 -5.64
N ASP A 395 3.11 3.14 -6.33
CA ASP A 395 4.28 3.80 -5.76
C ASP A 395 4.59 5.09 -6.54
N ALA A 396 4.34 6.22 -5.88
CA ALA A 396 4.64 7.54 -6.41
C ALA A 396 5.13 8.45 -5.27
N PRO A 397 6.43 8.50 -5.00
CA PRO A 397 7.01 9.34 -3.94
C PRO A 397 6.65 10.82 -4.05
N ILE A 398 6.37 11.30 -5.26
CA ILE A 398 5.97 12.68 -5.53
C ILE A 398 4.57 13.03 -5.00
N ALA A 399 3.70 12.04 -4.76
CA ALA A 399 2.39 12.27 -4.16
C ALA A 399 2.56 12.64 -2.69
N GLN A 400 2.30 13.89 -2.32
CA GLN A 400 2.46 14.39 -0.95
C GLN A 400 1.13 14.46 -0.20
N VAL A 401 0.04 14.72 -0.89
CA VAL A 401 -1.29 14.86 -0.29
C VAL A 401 -2.28 13.92 -0.94
N MET A 402 -3.19 13.38 -0.11
CA MET A 402 -4.36 12.65 -0.55
C MET A 402 -5.60 13.29 0.03
N TYR A 403 -6.51 13.70 -0.84
CA TYR A 403 -7.82 14.24 -0.51
C TYR A 403 -8.83 13.11 -0.54
N LEU A 404 -9.44 12.80 0.60
CA LEU A 404 -10.37 11.68 0.76
C LEU A 404 -11.81 12.17 0.78
N ASP A 405 -12.61 11.74 -0.19
CA ASP A 405 -14.05 11.98 -0.24
C ASP A 405 -14.81 10.67 -0.41
N LYS A 406 -14.45 9.68 0.40
CA LYS A 406 -15.14 8.39 0.44
C LYS A 406 -14.88 7.66 1.75
N LYS A 407 -15.80 6.75 2.12
CA LYS A 407 -15.56 5.77 3.17
C LYS A 407 -14.53 4.75 2.71
N ILE A 408 -13.46 4.58 3.48
CA ILE A 408 -12.44 3.56 3.22
C ILE A 408 -12.62 2.45 4.26
N LYS A 409 -12.68 1.19 3.80
CA LYS A 409 -12.77 0.04 4.69
C LYS A 409 -11.48 -0.10 5.53
N GLU A 410 -11.62 -0.58 6.74
CA GLU A 410 -10.62 -0.62 7.81
C GLU A 410 -9.24 -1.10 7.34
N HIS A 411 -9.16 -2.31 6.76
CA HIS A 411 -7.89 -2.88 6.31
C HIS A 411 -7.27 -2.14 5.12
N ASN A 412 -8.09 -1.48 4.29
CA ASN A 412 -7.60 -0.67 3.17
C ASN A 412 -7.14 0.72 3.62
N LEU A 413 -7.56 1.17 4.81
CA LEU A 413 -7.25 2.51 5.30
C LEU A 413 -5.75 2.72 5.45
N LEU A 414 -5.07 1.85 6.23
CA LEU A 414 -3.61 1.94 6.43
C LEU A 414 -2.84 1.83 5.11
N GLN A 415 -3.32 1.02 4.17
CA GLN A 415 -2.70 0.91 2.85
C GLN A 415 -2.88 2.16 2.00
N THR A 416 -4.05 2.78 2.08
CA THR A 416 -4.39 3.99 1.34
C THR A 416 -3.58 5.18 1.85
N ILE A 417 -3.58 5.40 3.18
CA ILE A 417 -2.82 6.51 3.78
C ILE A 417 -1.31 6.37 3.56
N ALA A 418 -0.81 5.14 3.49
CA ALA A 418 0.60 4.87 3.22
C ALA A 418 1.05 5.20 1.78
N ARG A 419 0.17 5.69 0.92
CA ARG A 419 0.58 6.20 -0.41
C ARG A 419 1.35 7.51 -0.31
N VAL A 420 1.02 8.35 0.67
CA VAL A 420 1.66 9.66 0.86
C VAL A 420 2.85 9.65 1.82
N ASN A 421 3.14 8.54 2.50
CA ASN A 421 4.25 8.43 3.44
C ASN A 421 5.60 8.06 2.80
N ARG A 422 5.67 7.98 1.48
CA ARG A 422 6.90 7.67 0.75
C ARG A 422 7.91 8.80 0.85
N THR A 423 9.15 8.45 1.08
CA THR A 423 10.26 9.42 1.11
C THR A 423 10.55 9.97 -0.28
N SER A 424 10.78 11.26 -0.36
CA SER A 424 11.26 11.96 -1.55
C SER A 424 12.16 13.12 -1.15
N LYS A 425 12.97 13.64 -2.07
CA LYS A 425 13.80 14.81 -1.79
C LYS A 425 12.92 15.98 -1.37
N ASN A 426 13.25 16.62 -0.26
CA ASN A 426 12.51 17.75 0.33
C ASN A 426 11.06 17.42 0.78
N LYS A 427 10.68 16.16 0.85
CA LYS A 427 9.38 15.73 1.37
C LYS A 427 9.53 15.32 2.83
N PHE A 428 9.02 16.13 3.75
CA PHE A 428 9.16 15.91 5.19
C PHE A 428 7.95 15.23 5.81
N LYS A 429 6.76 15.46 5.24
CA LYS A 429 5.48 14.95 5.72
C LYS A 429 4.57 14.60 4.55
N GLY A 430 3.68 13.62 4.76
CA GLY A 430 2.53 13.36 3.92
C GLY A 430 1.28 13.96 4.54
N TYR A 431 0.25 14.23 3.75
CA TYR A 431 -1.00 14.82 4.22
C TYR A 431 -2.19 13.97 3.77
N ILE A 432 -3.10 13.73 4.70
CA ILE A 432 -4.44 13.22 4.43
C ILE A 432 -5.41 14.33 4.80
N VAL A 433 -6.16 14.80 3.81
CA VAL A 433 -7.23 15.79 4.00
C VAL A 433 -8.56 15.10 3.75
N ASP A 434 -9.40 15.05 4.76
CA ASP A 434 -10.63 14.26 4.77
C ASP A 434 -11.87 15.15 4.67
N TYR A 435 -12.66 14.95 3.62
CA TYR A 435 -13.94 15.60 3.36
C TYR A 435 -15.16 14.71 3.62
N TYR A 436 -14.91 13.42 3.90
CA TYR A 436 -15.99 12.47 4.15
C TYR A 436 -16.42 12.43 5.61
N GLY A 437 -15.56 12.81 6.53
CA GLY A 437 -15.78 12.70 7.97
C GLY A 437 -15.35 11.33 8.52
N LEU A 438 -14.09 10.98 8.26
CA LEU A 438 -13.53 9.71 8.72
C LEU A 438 -12.93 9.78 10.13
N SER A 439 -12.94 10.94 10.81
CA SER A 439 -12.22 11.12 12.08
C SER A 439 -12.63 10.09 13.14
N ASP A 440 -13.92 9.90 13.37
CA ASP A 440 -14.43 8.94 14.34
C ASP A 440 -14.25 7.52 13.86
N TYR A 441 -14.55 7.28 12.58
CA TYR A 441 -14.33 6.00 11.92
C TYR A 441 -12.85 5.60 11.85
N LEU A 442 -11.96 6.59 11.70
CA LEU A 442 -10.51 6.37 11.72
C LEU A 442 -10.06 5.87 13.09
N THR A 443 -10.58 6.48 14.16
CA THR A 443 -10.31 6.04 15.55
C THR A 443 -10.81 4.60 15.76
N GLU A 444 -12.06 4.33 15.40
CA GLU A 444 -12.67 3.00 15.48
C GLU A 444 -11.89 1.97 14.64
N ALA A 445 -11.53 2.31 13.40
CA ALA A 445 -10.76 1.44 12.52
C ALA A 445 -9.35 1.15 13.07
N LEU A 446 -8.72 2.12 13.74
CA LEU A 446 -7.42 1.91 14.37
C LEU A 446 -7.53 1.08 15.67
N GLU A 447 -8.65 1.18 16.40
CA GLU A 447 -8.91 0.36 17.59
C GLU A 447 -9.02 -1.14 17.31
N MET A 448 -9.35 -1.53 16.07
CA MET A 448 -9.35 -2.94 15.64
C MET A 448 -7.94 -3.55 15.66
N PHE A 449 -6.91 -2.73 15.57
CA PHE A 449 -5.52 -3.13 15.71
C PHE A 449 -5.04 -2.95 17.16
N SER A 450 -3.91 -3.53 17.54
CA SER A 450 -3.32 -3.23 18.84
C SER A 450 -2.70 -1.82 18.81
N ASN A 451 -2.76 -1.10 19.95
CA ASN A 451 -2.20 0.24 20.04
C ASN A 451 -0.71 0.28 19.64
N GLU A 452 0.05 -0.77 20.02
CA GLU A 452 1.46 -0.91 19.65
C GLU A 452 1.66 -1.03 18.12
N ASP A 453 0.70 -1.64 17.41
CA ASP A 453 0.80 -1.88 15.97
C ASP A 453 0.53 -0.60 15.15
N VAL A 454 -0.28 0.32 15.66
CA VAL A 454 -0.72 1.52 14.92
C VAL A 454 -0.14 2.83 15.45
N GLN A 455 0.62 2.76 16.52
CA GLN A 455 1.30 3.92 17.07
C GLN A 455 2.14 4.62 15.99
N GLY A 456 1.98 5.95 15.89
CA GLY A 456 2.66 6.76 14.87
C GLY A 456 2.09 6.64 13.45
N ALA A 457 0.97 5.91 13.24
CA ALA A 457 0.34 5.78 11.92
C ALA A 457 -0.14 7.13 11.38
N LEU A 458 -0.78 7.91 12.25
CA LEU A 458 -1.31 9.24 11.95
C LEU A 458 -1.05 10.17 13.11
N THR A 459 -0.80 11.43 12.81
CA THR A 459 -0.77 12.51 13.79
C THR A 459 -1.85 13.53 13.44
N ASN A 460 -2.71 13.85 14.40
CA ASN A 460 -3.71 14.88 14.22
C ASN A 460 -3.01 16.23 14.17
N PHE A 461 -3.28 17.03 13.14
CA PHE A 461 -2.70 18.36 12.99
C PHE A 461 -2.98 19.27 14.20
N LYS A 462 -4.16 19.14 14.81
CA LYS A 462 -4.54 19.90 16.01
C LYS A 462 -3.64 19.61 17.22
N GLU A 463 -3.09 18.38 17.31
CA GLU A 463 -2.17 17.98 18.40
C GLU A 463 -0.74 18.51 18.19
N GLU A 464 -0.34 18.75 16.95
CA GLU A 464 0.97 19.32 16.61
C GLU A 464 1.04 20.84 16.88
N LEU A 465 -0.09 21.55 16.82
CA LEU A 465 -0.14 23.00 17.02
C LEU A 465 0.36 23.44 18.40
N PRO A 466 -0.02 22.79 19.52
CA PRO A 466 0.54 23.13 20.84
C PRO A 466 2.05 22.88 20.92
N LYS A 467 2.56 21.82 20.29
CA LYS A 467 4.00 21.51 20.25
C LYS A 467 4.77 22.59 19.48
N LEU A 468 4.22 23.05 18.36
CA LEU A 468 4.79 24.15 17.57
C LEU A 468 4.82 25.45 18.39
N LYS A 469 3.71 25.80 19.07
CA LYS A 469 3.64 26.99 19.95
C LYS A 469 4.68 26.89 21.06
N ALA A 470 4.81 25.75 21.71
CA ALA A 470 5.81 25.53 22.76
C ALA A 470 7.25 25.63 22.24
N ALA A 471 7.53 25.10 21.05
CA ALA A 471 8.83 25.21 20.41
C ALA A 471 9.15 26.67 20.01
N HIS A 472 8.18 27.39 19.44
CA HIS A 472 8.28 28.82 19.14
C HIS A 472 8.56 29.62 20.36
N THR A 473 7.81 29.42 21.45
CA THR A 473 8.01 30.15 22.75
C THR A 473 9.42 29.91 23.29
N ARG A 474 9.92 28.66 23.23
CA ARG A 474 11.29 28.34 23.65
C ARG A 474 12.32 29.05 22.78
N LEU A 475 12.12 29.06 21.46
CA LEU A 475 13.02 29.74 20.54
C LEU A 475 13.08 31.23 20.80
N VAL A 476 11.91 31.88 20.94
CA VAL A 476 11.81 33.32 21.25
C VAL A 476 12.45 33.66 22.61
N ALA A 477 12.33 32.76 23.59
CA ALA A 477 12.95 32.97 24.92
C ALA A 477 14.49 33.02 24.84
N HIS A 478 15.11 32.32 23.87
CA HIS A 478 16.56 32.40 23.67
C HIS A 478 17.06 33.75 23.13
N PHE A 479 16.16 34.52 22.51
CA PHE A 479 16.47 35.86 21.98
C PHE A 479 15.99 37.00 22.90
N LYS A 480 15.32 36.66 24.01
CA LYS A 480 14.96 37.68 25.04
C LYS A 480 16.20 37.94 25.90
N GLY A 481 16.97 38.90 25.51
CA GLY A 481 18.18 39.33 26.23
C GLY A 481 19.35 39.69 25.33
N LEU A 482 19.14 39.55 24.03
CA LEU A 482 19.95 40.19 22.98
C LEU A 482 19.25 41.48 22.56
#